data_a99fc81a30015bc32db9e96d03f42c95
#
_entry.id   a99fc81a30015bc32db9e96d03f42c95
#
_cell.length_a   1.000
_cell.length_b   1.000
_cell.length_c   1.000
_cell.angle_alpha   90.00
_cell.angle_beta   90.00
_cell.angle_gamma   90.00
#
_symmetry.space_group_name_H-M   'P 1'
#
loop_
_entity.id
_entity.type
_entity.pdbx_description
1 polymer ?
#
loop_
_entity_poly.entity_id
_entity_poly.type
_entity_poly.pdbx_seq_one_letter_code
_entity_poly.pdbx_strand_id
1 'polypeptide(L)'
;MSKRLLVEQKHTKAGIEFIKEGLEEFGIEKKQTIKTMLLVEEVLVKLREHAKDPDENICIILNKRFGRVYVNLSLRGEKFQFIYGHTIEEVLDQENDDLQSAQEKEEKIIRDVLLKANEERLRYKNKNNMNLVEITVQKNPHAMVLHTMLALIAAIVIGVLMKVFVPSGVNEALNNTIFTSISTMFLNALKMIVGPVVFFSIACCISQFGDLKEAGRIGGKIMGFYLLTTVLAILTATGVFELLKPGNPELAAKLAGDAAAVSVSDVSISIKDTIVGIIPANFVKPFLDSNMMQLIFLAVLIGIALEKIGEHSRLLKDIFEACNDLFLKITVMLVRFIPVATFCSIVSVVLKTGPDVLLSMLAMLGTFAVGIVAMIIVYCILLGVIGRLNPIPFLKKYSPTMLQVFGMASSNAAIIVNMDACENKLGISKKIYSLSIPLGATVNMDGTCIYLVIFGMALARVFGVDINGGMMLSMFFSVFVLSVGAPVVPGAGLVCLSVLLTQLNVPLAGIGLVMGLDSLLGMMRAMSNSLGDVTASLIVAKSEKKLDMEKYMS
;
A
#
# COMPACT_ATOMS: atom_id res chain seq x y z
N MET A 1 -9.51 17.78 18.48
CA MET A 1 -9.13 17.99 19.89
C MET A 1 -7.85 18.79 19.92
N SER A 2 -7.78 19.80 20.78
CA SER A 2 -6.58 20.61 21.00
C SER A 2 -6.39 20.79 22.49
N LYS A 3 -5.18 20.55 22.98
CA LYS A 3 -4.79 20.77 24.37
C LYS A 3 -3.63 21.75 24.39
N ARG A 4 -3.63 22.70 25.33
CA ARG A 4 -2.61 23.74 25.45
C ARG A 4 -2.07 23.79 26.86
N LEU A 5 -0.75 23.92 27.00
CA LEU A 5 -0.05 24.12 28.27
C LEU A 5 0.98 25.25 28.09
N LEU A 6 1.11 26.10 29.08
CA LEU A 6 2.21 27.06 29.22
C LEU A 6 3.14 26.53 30.30
N VAL A 7 4.42 26.39 30.01
CA VAL A 7 5.42 25.79 30.91
C VAL A 7 6.58 26.75 31.04
N GLU A 8 7.03 27.01 32.25
CA GLU A 8 8.26 27.76 32.50
C GLU A 8 9.46 27.00 31.91
N GLN A 9 10.42 27.73 31.36
CA GLN A 9 11.59 27.12 30.74
C GLN A 9 12.40 26.21 31.69
N LYS A 10 12.32 26.46 33.00
CA LYS A 10 12.98 25.65 34.07
C LYS A 10 12.25 24.34 34.35
N HIS A 11 10.96 24.22 33.99
CA HIS A 11 10.10 23.09 34.31
C HIS A 11 9.72 22.24 33.09
N THR A 12 10.66 21.98 32.18
CA THR A 12 10.42 21.19 30.94
C THR A 12 9.85 19.79 31.18
N LYS A 13 10.14 19.17 32.34
CA LYS A 13 9.57 17.86 32.72
C LYS A 13 8.04 17.85 32.74
N ALA A 14 7.40 18.92 33.24
CA ALA A 14 5.94 19.04 33.25
C ALA A 14 5.37 19.11 31.82
N GLY A 15 6.07 19.78 30.90
CA GLY A 15 5.71 19.82 29.48
C GLY A 15 5.80 18.47 28.79
N ILE A 16 6.85 17.70 29.09
CA ILE A 16 7.04 16.34 28.54
C ILE A 16 5.97 15.40 29.09
N GLU A 17 5.62 15.48 30.37
CA GLU A 17 4.59 14.67 30.99
C GLU A 17 3.19 14.98 30.43
N PHE A 18 2.87 16.26 30.23
CA PHE A 18 1.65 16.69 29.54
C PHE A 18 1.54 16.13 28.12
N ILE A 19 2.64 16.12 27.35
CA ILE A 19 2.67 15.54 26.01
C ILE A 19 2.46 14.04 26.08
N LYS A 20 3.11 13.33 27.01
CA LYS A 20 2.97 11.90 27.23
C LYS A 20 1.51 11.52 27.49
N GLU A 21 0.89 12.12 28.52
CA GLU A 21 -0.51 11.87 28.87
C GLU A 21 -1.46 12.17 27.70
N GLY A 22 -1.25 13.30 27.02
CA GLY A 22 -2.06 13.68 25.89
C GLY A 22 -1.91 12.76 24.68
N LEU A 23 -0.73 12.21 24.42
CA LEU A 23 -0.51 11.23 23.35
C LEU A 23 -1.12 9.87 23.69
N GLU A 24 -1.04 9.42 24.94
CA GLU A 24 -1.69 8.21 25.43
C GLU A 24 -3.22 8.32 25.31
N GLU A 25 -3.81 9.46 25.70
CA GLU A 25 -5.24 9.74 25.55
C GLU A 25 -5.67 9.80 24.07
N PHE A 26 -4.78 10.25 23.18
CA PHE A 26 -5.03 10.24 21.73
C PHE A 26 -4.89 8.84 21.11
N GLY A 27 -4.49 7.83 21.88
CA GLY A 27 -4.32 6.44 21.45
C GLY A 27 -3.05 6.21 20.62
N ILE A 28 -1.99 6.98 20.88
CA ILE A 28 -0.69 6.80 20.22
C ILE A 28 0.07 5.64 20.89
N GLU A 29 0.67 4.77 20.08
CA GLU A 29 1.48 3.65 20.57
C GLU A 29 2.62 4.10 21.48
N LYS A 30 2.87 3.36 22.55
CA LYS A 30 3.91 3.64 23.57
C LYS A 30 5.30 3.89 22.95
N LYS A 31 5.67 3.10 21.92
CA LYS A 31 6.95 3.25 21.22
C LYS A 31 7.03 4.60 20.48
N GLN A 32 5.94 5.02 19.85
CA GLN A 32 5.84 6.30 19.15
C GLN A 32 5.80 7.47 20.13
N THR A 33 5.12 7.32 21.25
CA THR A 33 5.11 8.28 22.36
C THR A 33 6.51 8.53 22.88
N ILE A 34 7.28 7.48 23.19
CA ILE A 34 8.67 7.60 23.67
C ILE A 34 9.55 8.31 22.66
N LYS A 35 9.49 7.91 21.37
CA LYS A 35 10.25 8.57 20.30
C LYS A 35 9.90 10.05 20.16
N THR A 36 8.63 10.40 20.35
CA THR A 36 8.18 11.80 20.26
C THR A 36 8.65 12.59 21.47
N MET A 37 8.62 12.00 22.67
CA MET A 37 9.12 12.65 23.89
C MET A 37 10.61 13.00 23.76
N LEU A 38 11.45 12.07 23.32
CA LEU A 38 12.88 12.31 23.08
C LEU A 38 13.08 13.47 22.08
N LEU A 39 12.34 13.45 20.97
CA LEU A 39 12.44 14.51 19.97
C LEU A 39 11.96 15.87 20.51
N VAL A 40 10.91 15.89 21.32
CA VAL A 40 10.41 17.10 21.98
C VAL A 40 11.45 17.66 22.94
N GLU A 41 12.11 16.82 23.73
CA GLU A 41 13.14 17.22 24.68
C GLU A 41 14.27 17.95 23.97
N GLU A 42 14.81 17.39 22.87
CA GLU A 42 15.87 18.03 22.10
C GLU A 42 15.43 19.33 21.43
N VAL A 43 14.19 19.39 20.94
CA VAL A 43 13.63 20.62 20.38
C VAL A 43 13.47 21.70 21.45
N LEU A 44 13.05 21.35 22.67
CA LEU A 44 12.92 22.27 23.79
C LEU A 44 14.27 22.85 24.20
N VAL A 45 15.31 22.01 24.27
CA VAL A 45 16.69 22.48 24.58
C VAL A 45 17.14 23.49 23.52
N LYS A 46 16.96 23.17 22.23
CA LYS A 46 17.38 24.07 21.13
C LYS A 46 16.58 25.36 21.08
N LEU A 47 15.30 25.36 21.41
CA LEU A 47 14.50 26.58 21.53
C LEU A 47 14.97 27.47 22.69
N ARG A 48 15.36 26.89 23.84
CA ARG A 48 15.86 27.61 25.02
C ARG A 48 17.20 28.26 24.76
N GLU A 49 18.12 27.61 24.06
CA GLU A 49 19.42 28.16 23.67
C GLU A 49 19.29 29.47 22.88
N HIS A 50 18.17 29.67 22.17
CA HIS A 50 17.89 30.83 21.34
C HIS A 50 16.73 31.71 21.88
N ALA A 51 16.36 31.53 23.15
CA ALA A 51 15.32 32.31 23.80
C ALA A 51 15.81 33.74 24.02
N LYS A 52 14.90 34.71 23.86
CA LYS A 52 15.20 36.13 24.12
C LYS A 52 15.15 36.45 25.61
N ASP A 53 14.27 35.81 26.35
CA ASP A 53 14.05 35.96 27.78
C ASP A 53 14.04 34.58 28.46
N PRO A 54 14.94 34.32 29.45
CA PRO A 54 14.97 33.06 30.16
C PRO A 54 13.74 32.74 31.02
N ASP A 55 12.95 33.78 31.39
CA ASP A 55 11.76 33.63 32.21
C ASP A 55 10.46 33.52 31.39
N GLU A 56 10.52 33.59 30.05
CA GLU A 56 9.35 33.46 29.19
C GLU A 56 8.84 32.01 29.14
N ASN A 57 7.51 31.85 29.16
CA ASN A 57 6.90 30.52 29.13
C ASN A 57 6.91 29.91 27.72
N ILE A 58 7.24 28.64 27.64
CA ILE A 58 7.09 27.83 26.43
C ILE A 58 5.62 27.46 26.28
N CYS A 59 5.04 27.77 25.12
CA CYS A 59 3.69 27.32 24.78
C CYS A 59 3.74 25.99 24.07
N ILE A 60 3.13 24.97 24.67
CA ILE A 60 2.98 23.62 24.11
C ILE A 60 1.54 23.41 23.70
N ILE A 61 1.31 23.06 22.45
CA ILE A 61 -0.04 22.77 21.95
C ILE A 61 -0.03 21.38 21.31
N LEU A 62 -0.80 20.47 21.88
CA LEU A 62 -1.02 19.14 21.36
C LEU A 62 -2.34 19.11 20.57
N ASN A 63 -2.27 18.78 19.30
CA ASN A 63 -3.42 18.77 18.41
C ASN A 63 -3.66 17.41 17.78
N LYS A 64 -4.96 17.00 17.76
CA LYS A 64 -5.44 15.89 16.94
C LYS A 64 -6.53 16.40 15.99
N ARG A 65 -6.23 16.40 14.69
CA ARG A 65 -7.16 16.85 13.66
C ARG A 65 -7.17 15.87 12.49
N PHE A 66 -8.33 15.32 12.17
CA PHE A 66 -8.50 14.34 11.08
C PHE A 66 -7.47 13.19 11.10
N GLY A 67 -7.21 12.59 12.28
CA GLY A 67 -6.25 11.50 12.44
C GLY A 67 -4.76 11.90 12.41
N ARG A 68 -4.43 13.16 12.11
CA ARG A 68 -3.09 13.71 12.25
C ARG A 68 -2.90 14.18 13.70
N VAL A 69 -1.81 13.73 14.32
CA VAL A 69 -1.41 14.19 15.66
C VAL A 69 -0.10 14.95 15.53
N TYR A 70 -0.05 16.15 16.09
CA TYR A 70 1.14 17.01 16.06
C TYR A 70 1.26 17.82 17.34
N VAL A 71 2.50 18.09 17.72
CA VAL A 71 2.89 18.93 18.85
C VAL A 71 3.46 20.22 18.28
N ASN A 72 2.92 21.36 18.70
CA ASN A 72 3.47 22.66 18.41
C ASN A 72 4.14 23.20 19.66
N LEU A 73 5.41 23.57 19.51
CA LEU A 73 6.21 24.22 20.52
C LEU A 73 6.48 25.65 20.06
N SER A 74 6.30 26.62 20.92
CA SER A 74 6.59 28.01 20.58
C SER A 74 7.24 28.77 21.73
N LEU A 75 8.28 29.56 21.39
CA LEU A 75 9.04 30.39 22.31
C LEU A 75 9.55 31.62 21.58
N ARG A 76 9.54 32.79 22.23
CA ARG A 76 10.14 34.00 21.66
C ARG A 76 11.65 33.89 21.63
N GLY A 77 12.22 34.26 20.47
CA GLY A 77 13.65 34.19 20.26
C GLY A 77 14.06 34.63 18.87
N GLU A 78 15.32 34.81 18.68
CA GLU A 78 15.89 35.16 17.38
C GLU A 78 15.75 33.98 16.40
N LYS A 79 15.74 34.31 15.10
CA LYS A 79 15.71 33.27 14.05
C LYS A 79 17.07 32.60 14.02
N PHE A 80 17.09 31.28 14.02
CA PHE A 80 18.32 30.47 13.94
C PHE A 80 18.17 29.33 12.93
N GLN A 81 19.29 28.70 12.60
CA GLN A 81 19.29 27.50 11.76
C GLN A 81 18.93 26.30 12.61
N PHE A 82 17.72 25.78 12.41
CA PHE A 82 17.15 24.74 13.27
C PHE A 82 17.77 23.37 13.04
N ILE A 83 18.10 23.02 11.79
CA ILE A 83 18.76 21.77 11.40
C ILE A 83 20.02 22.14 10.60
N TYR A 84 21.16 21.59 10.98
CA TYR A 84 22.44 21.78 10.31
C TYR A 84 22.76 20.60 9.39
N GLY A 85 23.53 20.87 8.30
CA GLY A 85 24.00 19.87 7.36
C GLY A 85 22.95 19.33 6.39
N HIS A 86 23.39 18.81 5.25
CA HIS A 86 22.53 18.14 4.28
C HIS A 86 22.46 16.64 4.53
N THR A 87 23.49 16.05 5.12
CA THR A 87 23.57 14.62 5.48
C THR A 87 23.89 14.45 6.98
N ILE A 88 23.71 13.23 7.51
CA ILE A 88 24.09 12.88 8.89
C ILE A 88 25.62 12.91 9.01
N GLU A 89 26.37 12.53 7.99
CA GLU A 89 27.83 12.58 7.95
C GLU A 89 28.35 14.00 8.12
N GLU A 90 27.78 14.98 7.40
CA GLU A 90 28.11 16.40 7.57
C GLU A 90 27.84 16.95 8.98
N VAL A 91 26.82 16.40 9.66
CA VAL A 91 26.50 16.76 11.06
C VAL A 91 27.53 16.18 12.02
N LEU A 92 28.02 14.97 11.75
CA LEU A 92 29.06 14.32 12.56
C LEU A 92 30.45 15.00 12.41
N ASP A 93 30.75 15.51 11.22
CA ASP A 93 32.02 16.14 10.89
C ASP A 93 32.11 17.61 11.33
N GLN A 94 31.08 18.18 11.96
CA GLN A 94 31.10 19.56 12.44
C GLN A 94 32.15 19.76 13.55
N GLU A 95 33.15 20.58 13.28
CA GLU A 95 34.06 21.12 14.30
C GLU A 95 33.31 22.13 15.17
N ASN A 96 33.00 21.72 16.41
CA ASN A 96 32.38 22.58 17.42
C ASN A 96 33.45 23.17 18.33
N ASP A 97 34.21 24.15 17.82
CA ASP A 97 35.34 24.78 18.55
C ASP A 97 34.93 25.68 19.71
N ASP A 98 33.65 26.14 19.72
CA ASP A 98 33.18 27.10 20.73
C ASP A 98 32.74 26.47 22.07
N LEU A 99 32.81 25.13 22.23
CA LEU A 99 32.36 24.44 23.43
C LEU A 99 33.50 24.07 24.37
N GLN A 100 33.31 24.35 25.66
CA GLN A 100 34.35 24.21 26.69
C GLN A 100 34.61 22.78 27.15
N SER A 101 33.68 21.85 26.97
CA SER A 101 33.81 20.43 27.39
C SER A 101 33.54 19.44 26.27
N ALA A 102 34.25 18.29 26.30
CA ALA A 102 34.02 17.18 25.37
C ALA A 102 32.59 16.62 25.47
N GLN A 103 32.03 16.63 26.66
CA GLN A 103 30.69 16.12 26.92
C GLN A 103 29.60 17.01 26.27
N GLU A 104 29.77 18.35 26.32
CA GLU A 104 28.85 19.28 25.64
C GLU A 104 28.89 19.13 24.13
N LYS A 105 30.09 18.85 23.58
CA LYS A 105 30.28 18.57 22.14
C LYS A 105 29.52 17.31 21.73
N GLU A 106 29.66 16.23 22.48
CA GLU A 106 28.95 14.96 22.21
C GLU A 106 27.43 15.13 22.30
N GLU A 107 26.91 15.77 23.33
CA GLU A 107 25.47 16.01 23.51
C GLU A 107 24.88 16.84 22.35
N LYS A 108 25.61 17.88 21.89
CA LYS A 108 25.19 18.72 20.76
C LYS A 108 25.17 17.93 19.46
N ILE A 109 26.18 17.11 19.18
CA ILE A 109 26.24 16.26 17.99
C ILE A 109 25.10 15.26 18.00
N ILE A 110 24.86 14.56 19.12
CA ILE A 110 23.76 13.59 19.25
C ILE A 110 22.41 14.27 18.98
N ARG A 111 22.19 15.47 19.52
CA ARG A 111 20.99 16.27 19.29
C ARG A 111 20.80 16.60 17.81
N ASP A 112 21.81 17.14 17.17
CA ASP A 112 21.74 17.57 15.77
C ASP A 112 21.55 16.37 14.84
N VAL A 113 22.19 15.22 15.11
CA VAL A 113 21.94 13.95 14.42
C VAL A 113 20.49 13.49 14.60
N LEU A 114 19.95 13.54 15.82
CA LEU A 114 18.58 13.13 16.12
C LEU A 114 17.56 14.04 15.43
N LEU A 115 17.78 15.34 15.42
CA LEU A 115 16.95 16.32 14.70
C LEU A 115 17.02 16.09 13.19
N LYS A 116 18.21 15.87 12.64
CA LYS A 116 18.42 15.57 11.21
C LYS A 116 17.74 14.27 10.79
N ALA A 117 17.90 13.21 11.56
CA ALA A 117 17.26 11.92 11.30
C ALA A 117 15.72 11.98 11.32
N ASN A 118 15.14 13.01 11.96
CA ASN A 118 13.70 13.24 12.03
C ASN A 118 13.24 14.50 11.26
N GLU A 119 14.05 15.04 10.35
CA GLU A 119 13.75 16.28 9.61
C GLU A 119 12.38 16.25 8.92
N GLU A 120 11.98 15.13 8.34
CA GLU A 120 10.66 14.98 7.68
C GLU A 120 9.46 15.18 8.64
N ARG A 121 9.69 15.03 9.95
CA ARG A 121 8.67 15.17 11.00
C ARG A 121 8.66 16.57 11.62
N LEU A 122 9.67 17.37 11.34
CA LEU A 122 9.89 18.68 11.92
C LEU A 122 9.59 19.78 10.92
N ARG A 123 8.93 20.84 11.39
CA ARG A 123 8.73 22.07 10.62
C ARG A 123 9.04 23.25 11.52
N TYR A 124 10.11 23.96 11.21
CA TYR A 124 10.49 25.18 11.90
C TYR A 124 10.05 26.42 11.13
N LYS A 125 9.52 27.40 11.85
CA LYS A 125 9.21 28.73 11.32
C LYS A 125 9.50 29.79 12.40
N ASN A 126 10.09 30.91 12.01
CA ASN A 126 10.12 32.11 12.85
C ASN A 126 9.18 33.14 12.26
N LYS A 127 8.27 33.68 13.08
CA LYS A 127 7.33 34.72 12.71
C LYS A 127 7.24 35.73 13.84
N ASN A 128 7.57 37.00 13.59
CA ASN A 128 7.56 38.09 14.58
C ASN A 128 8.37 37.75 15.84
N ASN A 129 9.60 37.28 15.68
CA ASN A 129 10.47 36.83 16.77
C ASN A 129 9.87 35.69 17.63
N MET A 130 8.91 34.95 17.11
CA MET A 130 8.36 33.74 17.72
C MET A 130 8.88 32.54 16.94
N ASN A 131 9.71 31.71 17.57
CA ASN A 131 10.14 30.43 17.06
C ASN A 131 9.03 29.41 17.25
N LEU A 132 8.58 28.81 16.17
CA LEU A 132 7.51 27.83 16.10
C LEU A 132 8.07 26.53 15.54
N VAL A 133 7.97 25.44 16.29
CA VAL A 133 8.33 24.09 15.84
C VAL A 133 7.10 23.20 15.88
N GLU A 134 6.71 22.67 14.73
CA GLU A 134 5.67 21.65 14.61
C GLU A 134 6.33 20.27 14.50
N ILE A 135 6.05 19.39 15.44
CA ILE A 135 6.50 18.00 15.45
C ILE A 135 5.31 17.12 15.02
N THR A 136 5.40 16.48 13.86
CA THR A 136 4.38 15.53 13.41
C THR A 136 4.59 14.19 14.14
N VAL A 137 3.67 13.87 15.05
CA VAL A 137 3.69 12.60 15.79
C VAL A 137 3.16 11.47 14.90
N GLN A 138 1.99 11.70 14.30
CA GLN A 138 1.35 10.74 13.42
C GLN A 138 0.80 11.46 12.20
N LYS A 139 1.18 11.01 11.00
CA LYS A 139 0.53 11.44 9.75
C LYS A 139 -0.84 10.74 9.68
N ASN A 140 -1.84 11.43 9.13
CA ASN A 140 -3.14 10.77 8.91
C ASN A 140 -2.97 9.60 7.93
N PRO A 141 -3.16 8.33 8.36
CA PRO A 141 -3.01 7.17 7.47
C PRO A 141 -4.06 7.17 6.35
N HIS A 142 -5.19 7.84 6.58
CA HIS A 142 -6.31 7.91 5.63
C HIS A 142 -6.32 9.18 4.78
N ALA A 143 -5.31 10.07 4.89
CA ALA A 143 -5.31 11.35 4.15
C ALA A 143 -5.43 11.14 2.64
N MET A 144 -4.71 10.16 2.10
CA MET A 144 -4.74 9.85 0.67
C MET A 144 -6.09 9.27 0.25
N VAL A 145 -6.65 8.36 1.05
CA VAL A 145 -8.00 7.80 0.84
C VAL A 145 -9.03 8.93 0.78
N LEU A 146 -9.00 9.81 1.78
CA LEU A 146 -9.92 10.94 1.86
C LEU A 146 -9.78 11.88 0.65
N HIS A 147 -8.56 12.23 0.27
CA HIS A 147 -8.31 13.08 -0.90
C HIS A 147 -8.80 12.44 -2.20
N THR A 148 -8.59 11.13 -2.39
CA THR A 148 -9.07 10.40 -3.57
C THR A 148 -10.59 10.31 -3.60
N MET A 149 -11.24 10.05 -2.46
CA MET A 149 -12.70 10.02 -2.35
C MET A 149 -13.32 11.41 -2.60
N LEU A 150 -12.72 12.47 -2.07
CA LEU A 150 -13.15 13.84 -2.34
C LEU A 150 -12.94 14.20 -3.83
N ALA A 151 -11.83 13.80 -4.42
CA ALA A 151 -11.57 14.00 -5.84
C ALA A 151 -12.57 13.25 -6.72
N LEU A 152 -12.94 12.02 -6.36
CA LEU A 152 -13.97 11.24 -7.05
C LEU A 152 -15.33 11.94 -6.99
N ILE A 153 -15.79 12.33 -5.79
CA ILE A 153 -17.08 13.01 -5.61
C ILE A 153 -17.09 14.35 -6.38
N ALA A 154 -16.03 15.15 -6.24
CA ALA A 154 -15.89 16.40 -6.95
C ALA A 154 -15.89 16.21 -8.47
N ALA A 155 -15.22 15.19 -8.98
CA ALA A 155 -15.18 14.87 -10.41
C ALA A 155 -16.57 14.50 -10.95
N ILE A 156 -17.34 13.71 -10.22
CA ILE A 156 -18.72 13.35 -10.59
C ILE A 156 -19.59 14.60 -10.66
N VAL A 157 -19.58 15.41 -9.57
CA VAL A 157 -20.40 16.62 -9.49
C VAL A 157 -20.03 17.61 -10.60
N ILE A 158 -18.73 17.90 -10.74
CA ILE A 158 -18.24 18.84 -11.77
C ILE A 158 -18.48 18.29 -13.17
N GLY A 159 -18.24 17.01 -13.41
CA GLY A 159 -18.48 16.39 -14.73
C GLY A 159 -19.96 16.45 -15.14
N VAL A 160 -20.88 16.19 -14.22
CA VAL A 160 -22.33 16.31 -14.47
C VAL A 160 -22.72 17.78 -14.70
N LEU A 161 -22.26 18.71 -13.85
CA LEU A 161 -22.52 20.13 -14.04
C LEU A 161 -21.98 20.65 -15.38
N MET A 162 -20.77 20.29 -15.73
CA MET A 162 -20.19 20.66 -17.04
C MET A 162 -21.03 20.11 -18.19
N LYS A 163 -21.47 18.85 -18.11
CA LYS A 163 -22.28 18.22 -19.16
C LYS A 163 -23.64 18.92 -19.34
N VAL A 164 -24.23 19.47 -18.27
CA VAL A 164 -25.54 20.12 -18.28
C VAL A 164 -25.45 21.61 -18.66
N PHE A 165 -24.48 22.34 -18.10
CA PHE A 165 -24.44 23.81 -18.19
C PHE A 165 -23.40 24.36 -19.16
N VAL A 166 -22.38 23.59 -19.56
CA VAL A 166 -21.31 24.06 -20.44
C VAL A 166 -21.58 23.60 -21.88
N PRO A 167 -21.42 24.47 -22.89
CA PRO A 167 -21.57 24.09 -24.30
C PRO A 167 -20.68 22.91 -24.69
N SER A 168 -21.18 22.01 -25.55
CA SER A 168 -20.48 20.77 -25.94
C SER A 168 -19.09 21.04 -26.52
N GLY A 169 -18.91 22.06 -27.36
CA GLY A 169 -17.60 22.40 -27.95
C GLY A 169 -16.56 22.82 -26.89
N VAL A 170 -16.98 23.54 -25.82
CA VAL A 170 -16.09 23.92 -24.71
C VAL A 170 -15.74 22.69 -23.88
N ASN A 171 -16.73 21.85 -23.60
CA ASN A 171 -16.52 20.59 -22.89
C ASN A 171 -15.52 19.69 -23.60
N GLU A 172 -15.66 19.54 -24.91
CA GLU A 172 -14.77 18.74 -25.76
C GLU A 172 -13.34 19.31 -25.78
N ALA A 173 -13.21 20.62 -25.93
CA ALA A 173 -11.91 21.29 -25.87
C ALA A 173 -11.22 21.09 -24.51
N LEU A 174 -11.91 21.34 -23.39
CA LEU A 174 -11.37 21.14 -22.05
C LEU A 174 -11.04 19.67 -21.78
N ASN A 175 -11.92 18.76 -22.20
CA ASN A 175 -11.70 17.33 -22.04
C ASN A 175 -10.43 16.87 -22.75
N ASN A 176 -10.26 17.24 -24.02
CA ASN A 176 -9.12 16.78 -24.83
C ASN A 176 -7.81 17.46 -24.42
N THR A 177 -7.85 18.76 -24.07
CA THR A 177 -6.63 19.51 -23.74
C THR A 177 -6.16 19.29 -22.31
N ILE A 178 -7.07 19.16 -21.34
CA ILE A 178 -6.71 19.12 -19.92
C ILE A 178 -6.95 17.74 -19.32
N PHE A 179 -8.21 17.30 -19.25
CA PHE A 179 -8.55 16.10 -18.48
C PHE A 179 -7.95 14.83 -19.05
N THR A 180 -8.10 14.61 -20.35
CA THR A 180 -7.52 13.45 -21.03
C THR A 180 -6.00 13.49 -20.99
N SER A 181 -5.38 14.67 -21.20
CA SER A 181 -3.92 14.80 -21.19
C SER A 181 -3.30 14.45 -19.84
N ILE A 182 -3.84 15.00 -18.72
CA ILE A 182 -3.34 14.70 -17.38
C ILE A 182 -3.55 13.21 -17.03
N SER A 183 -4.72 12.67 -17.38
CA SER A 183 -4.99 11.24 -17.15
C SER A 183 -4.03 10.36 -17.95
N THR A 184 -3.80 10.66 -19.22
CA THR A 184 -2.87 9.92 -20.07
C THR A 184 -1.42 10.02 -19.59
N MET A 185 -0.96 11.20 -19.15
CA MET A 185 0.36 11.36 -18.54
C MET A 185 0.54 10.46 -17.33
N PHE A 186 -0.46 10.39 -16.46
CA PHE A 186 -0.42 9.52 -15.28
C PHE A 186 -0.40 8.03 -15.67
N LEU A 187 -1.23 7.61 -16.62
CA LEU A 187 -1.26 6.23 -17.11
C LEU A 187 0.07 5.83 -17.78
N ASN A 188 0.68 6.73 -18.55
CA ASN A 188 2.00 6.51 -19.15
C ASN A 188 3.09 6.38 -18.06
N ALA A 189 3.02 7.21 -17.01
CA ALA A 189 3.94 7.10 -15.88
C ALA A 189 3.78 5.75 -15.13
N LEU A 190 2.55 5.27 -14.95
CA LEU A 190 2.31 3.93 -14.41
C LEU A 190 2.88 2.85 -15.33
N LYS A 191 2.59 2.91 -16.63
CA LYS A 191 3.08 1.95 -17.62
C LYS A 191 4.62 1.87 -17.63
N MET A 192 5.30 3.00 -17.52
CA MET A 192 6.76 3.10 -17.49
C MET A 192 7.39 2.27 -16.35
N ILE A 193 6.78 2.29 -15.16
CA ILE A 193 7.37 1.62 -13.99
C ILE A 193 6.95 0.16 -13.82
N VAL A 194 5.88 -0.27 -14.51
CA VAL A 194 5.28 -1.60 -14.33
C VAL A 194 6.29 -2.72 -14.55
N GLY A 195 7.01 -2.70 -15.68
CA GLY A 195 8.00 -3.72 -16.02
C GLY A 195 9.08 -3.89 -14.94
N PRO A 196 9.83 -2.82 -14.61
CA PRO A 196 10.85 -2.88 -13.56
C PRO A 196 10.31 -3.29 -12.19
N VAL A 197 9.18 -2.72 -11.74
CA VAL A 197 8.59 -3.06 -10.44
C VAL A 197 8.25 -4.55 -10.36
N VAL A 198 7.57 -5.08 -11.37
CA VAL A 198 7.16 -6.49 -11.39
C VAL A 198 8.40 -7.39 -11.44
N PHE A 199 9.38 -7.07 -12.27
CA PHE A 199 10.60 -7.85 -12.42
C PHE A 199 11.40 -7.94 -11.11
N PHE A 200 11.76 -6.80 -10.51
CA PHE A 200 12.55 -6.79 -9.27
C PHE A 200 11.78 -7.32 -8.08
N SER A 201 10.48 -6.98 -7.93
CA SER A 201 9.66 -7.49 -6.82
C SER A 201 9.53 -9.02 -6.85
N ILE A 202 9.23 -9.60 -8.00
CA ILE A 202 9.10 -11.06 -8.13
C ILE A 202 10.47 -11.74 -7.95
N ALA A 203 11.55 -11.22 -8.55
CA ALA A 203 12.87 -11.77 -8.40
C ALA A 203 13.34 -11.78 -6.93
N CYS A 204 13.15 -10.68 -6.21
CA CYS A 204 13.43 -10.59 -4.77
C CYS A 204 12.59 -11.57 -3.96
N CYS A 205 11.27 -11.63 -4.23
CA CYS A 205 10.37 -12.55 -3.53
C CYS A 205 10.80 -14.01 -3.71
N ILE A 206 11.09 -14.44 -4.94
CA ILE A 206 11.50 -15.81 -5.25
C ILE A 206 12.87 -16.13 -4.64
N SER A 207 13.81 -15.18 -4.64
CA SER A 207 15.15 -15.38 -4.04
C SER A 207 15.11 -15.61 -2.53
N GLN A 208 14.07 -15.12 -1.84
CA GLN A 208 13.86 -15.32 -0.40
C GLN A 208 13.27 -16.70 -0.07
N PHE A 209 12.73 -17.45 -1.04
CA PHE A 209 12.20 -18.79 -0.79
C PHE A 209 13.27 -19.80 -0.38
N GLY A 210 14.54 -19.57 -0.71
CA GLY A 210 15.67 -20.35 -0.22
C GLY A 210 15.80 -20.32 1.30
N ASP A 211 15.65 -19.16 1.88
CA ASP A 211 15.78 -18.94 3.32
C ASP A 211 14.63 -19.62 4.11
N LEU A 212 13.49 -19.91 3.46
CA LEU A 212 12.37 -20.64 4.05
C LEU A 212 12.66 -22.13 4.26
N LYS A 213 13.65 -22.72 3.54
CA LYS A 213 14.09 -24.09 3.82
C LYS A 213 14.72 -24.22 5.20
N GLU A 214 15.36 -23.14 5.70
CA GLU A 214 15.88 -23.07 7.06
C GLU A 214 14.76 -23.04 8.12
N ALA A 215 13.58 -22.51 7.78
CA ALA A 215 12.40 -22.55 8.63
C ALA A 215 11.78 -23.97 8.78
N GLY A 216 12.27 -24.92 7.99
CA GLY A 216 11.93 -26.34 8.07
C GLY A 216 10.47 -26.65 7.76
N ARG A 217 9.94 -27.68 8.43
CA ARG A 217 8.58 -28.19 8.21
C ARG A 217 7.46 -27.16 8.39
N ILE A 218 7.63 -26.23 9.32
CA ILE A 218 6.61 -25.20 9.61
C ILE A 218 6.51 -24.22 8.45
N GLY A 219 7.64 -23.71 7.96
CA GLY A 219 7.68 -22.80 6.80
C GLY A 219 7.09 -23.43 5.54
N GLY A 220 7.43 -24.71 5.27
CA GLY A 220 6.85 -25.46 4.15
C GLY A 220 5.32 -25.61 4.23
N LYS A 221 4.77 -25.86 5.43
CA LYS A 221 3.31 -25.93 5.63
C LYS A 221 2.63 -24.58 5.41
N ILE A 222 3.22 -23.49 5.93
CA ILE A 222 2.70 -22.13 5.77
C ILE A 222 2.67 -21.78 4.28
N MET A 223 3.79 -21.98 3.59
CA MET A 223 3.90 -21.69 2.16
C MET A 223 2.92 -22.51 1.32
N GLY A 224 2.85 -23.82 1.58
CA GLY A 224 1.90 -24.69 0.88
C GLY A 224 0.45 -24.25 1.08
N PHE A 225 0.12 -23.74 2.26
CA PHE A 225 -1.22 -23.22 2.54
C PHE A 225 -1.47 -21.90 1.77
N TYR A 226 -0.52 -20.98 1.72
CA TYR A 226 -0.65 -19.74 0.96
C TYR A 226 -0.84 -20.00 -0.55
N LEU A 227 -0.07 -20.92 -1.12
CA LEU A 227 -0.26 -21.30 -2.52
C LEU A 227 -1.65 -21.92 -2.77
N LEU A 228 -2.14 -22.74 -1.84
CA LEU A 228 -3.49 -23.29 -1.91
C LEU A 228 -4.57 -22.20 -1.86
N THR A 229 -4.49 -21.26 -0.91
CA THR A 229 -5.49 -20.20 -0.79
C THR A 229 -5.46 -19.23 -1.96
N THR A 230 -4.27 -18.95 -2.53
CA THR A 230 -4.13 -18.17 -3.77
C THR A 230 -4.90 -18.81 -4.94
N VAL A 231 -4.74 -20.13 -5.14
CA VAL A 231 -5.50 -20.85 -6.18
C VAL A 231 -7.01 -20.79 -5.91
N LEU A 232 -7.43 -21.03 -4.66
CA LEU A 232 -8.83 -20.96 -4.28
C LEU A 232 -9.40 -19.54 -4.43
N ALA A 233 -8.62 -18.51 -4.16
CA ALA A 233 -9.02 -17.11 -4.35
C ALA A 233 -9.28 -16.79 -5.83
N ILE A 234 -8.39 -17.25 -6.74
CA ILE A 234 -8.57 -17.10 -8.18
C ILE A 234 -9.84 -17.84 -8.65
N LEU A 235 -10.04 -19.08 -8.23
CA LEU A 235 -11.22 -19.88 -8.60
C LEU A 235 -12.50 -19.26 -8.05
N THR A 236 -12.49 -18.81 -6.79
CA THR A 236 -13.65 -18.14 -6.15
C THR A 236 -13.99 -16.85 -6.90
N ALA A 237 -13.00 -16.04 -7.23
CA ALA A 237 -13.20 -14.80 -7.97
C ALA A 237 -13.78 -15.03 -9.36
N THR A 238 -13.27 -16.04 -10.07
CA THR A 238 -13.78 -16.44 -11.38
C THR A 238 -15.23 -16.92 -11.30
N GLY A 239 -15.54 -17.77 -10.32
CA GLY A 239 -16.92 -18.26 -10.11
C GLY A 239 -17.89 -17.12 -9.79
N VAL A 240 -17.50 -16.18 -8.93
CA VAL A 240 -18.30 -14.98 -8.60
C VAL A 240 -18.47 -14.09 -9.82
N PHE A 241 -17.40 -13.89 -10.61
CA PHE A 241 -17.49 -13.11 -11.83
C PHE A 241 -18.45 -13.72 -12.84
N GLU A 242 -18.37 -15.04 -13.09
CA GLU A 242 -19.26 -15.72 -14.04
C GLU A 242 -20.72 -15.69 -13.59
N LEU A 243 -20.98 -15.68 -12.27
CA LEU A 243 -22.32 -15.59 -11.72
C LEU A 243 -22.92 -14.18 -11.88
N LEU A 244 -22.14 -13.13 -11.61
CA LEU A 244 -22.64 -11.75 -11.55
C LEU A 244 -22.40 -10.96 -12.84
N LYS A 245 -21.38 -11.31 -13.61
CA LYS A 245 -20.98 -10.71 -14.90
C LYS A 245 -21.01 -9.18 -14.89
N PRO A 246 -20.29 -8.49 -13.98
CA PRO A 246 -20.28 -7.05 -13.92
C PRO A 246 -19.63 -6.42 -15.16
N GLY A 247 -19.98 -5.18 -15.44
CA GLY A 247 -19.50 -4.44 -16.60
C GLY A 247 -20.54 -4.42 -17.75
N ASN A 248 -20.83 -3.23 -18.26
CA ASN A 248 -21.74 -3.04 -19.39
C ASN A 248 -20.95 -2.93 -20.68
N PRO A 249 -21.08 -3.85 -21.65
CA PRO A 249 -20.40 -3.79 -22.94
C PRO A 249 -20.74 -2.55 -23.79
N GLU A 250 -21.94 -1.96 -23.60
CA GLU A 250 -22.34 -0.74 -24.31
C GLU A 250 -21.47 0.48 -23.96
N LEU A 251 -20.76 0.41 -22.82
CA LEU A 251 -19.84 1.45 -22.40
C LEU A 251 -18.60 1.52 -23.30
N ALA A 252 -18.20 0.39 -23.89
CA ALA A 252 -17.03 0.30 -24.77
C ALA A 252 -17.15 1.25 -25.97
N ALA A 253 -18.28 1.27 -26.64
CA ALA A 253 -18.52 2.14 -27.79
C ALA A 253 -18.43 3.63 -27.43
N LYS A 254 -18.83 3.99 -26.20
CA LYS A 254 -18.78 5.37 -25.69
C LYS A 254 -17.39 5.76 -25.17
N LEU A 255 -16.62 4.80 -24.64
CA LEU A 255 -15.26 5.03 -24.12
C LEU A 255 -14.20 4.99 -25.23
N ALA A 256 -14.43 4.20 -26.27
CA ALA A 256 -13.53 4.02 -27.40
C ALA A 256 -13.52 5.20 -28.40
N GLY A 257 -14.32 6.26 -28.17
CA GLY A 257 -14.35 7.42 -29.07
C GLY A 257 -12.95 7.85 -29.46
N ASP A 258 -12.58 7.72 -30.76
CA ASP A 258 -11.32 8.06 -31.41
C ASP A 258 -10.04 7.27 -31.05
N ALA A 259 -9.99 6.48 -29.99
CA ALA A 259 -8.99 5.42 -29.90
C ALA A 259 -9.43 4.33 -30.88
N ALA A 260 -8.77 4.30 -32.07
CA ALA A 260 -9.03 3.35 -33.15
C ALA A 260 -9.50 2.02 -32.61
N ALA A 261 -10.62 1.53 -33.12
CA ALA A 261 -11.10 0.19 -32.91
C ALA A 261 -9.87 -0.73 -32.89
N VAL A 262 -9.50 -1.21 -31.72
CA VAL A 262 -8.51 -2.27 -31.63
C VAL A 262 -9.15 -3.36 -32.45
N SER A 263 -8.65 -3.52 -33.70
CA SER A 263 -9.06 -4.61 -34.55
C SER A 263 -8.75 -5.87 -33.73
N VAL A 264 -9.80 -6.44 -33.16
CA VAL A 264 -9.76 -7.77 -32.57
C VAL A 264 -9.49 -8.67 -33.76
N SER A 265 -8.20 -8.84 -34.07
CA SER A 265 -7.80 -9.93 -34.91
C SER A 265 -8.24 -11.17 -34.14
N ASP A 266 -9.05 -12.03 -34.76
CA ASP A 266 -9.36 -13.37 -34.30
C ASP A 266 -8.06 -14.19 -34.21
N VAL A 267 -7.19 -13.85 -33.27
CA VAL A 267 -6.04 -14.66 -32.92
C VAL A 267 -6.57 -15.73 -31.96
N SER A 268 -6.95 -16.86 -32.51
CA SER A 268 -7.18 -18.07 -31.75
C SER A 268 -5.85 -18.49 -31.12
N ILE A 269 -5.49 -17.88 -29.99
CA ILE A 269 -4.28 -18.23 -29.25
C ILE A 269 -4.50 -19.63 -28.67
N SER A 270 -3.83 -20.60 -29.26
CA SER A 270 -3.80 -21.98 -28.75
C SER A 270 -3.14 -22.01 -27.36
N ILE A 271 -3.64 -22.83 -26.46
CA ILE A 271 -3.01 -23.10 -25.15
C ILE A 271 -1.53 -23.46 -25.33
N LYS A 272 -1.20 -24.24 -26.37
CA LYS A 272 0.16 -24.60 -26.73
C LYS A 272 1.01 -23.36 -27.01
N ASP A 273 0.51 -22.43 -27.82
CA ASP A 273 1.26 -21.21 -28.20
C ASP A 273 1.44 -20.29 -26.99
N THR A 274 0.47 -20.24 -26.09
CA THR A 274 0.57 -19.53 -24.81
C THR A 274 1.70 -20.11 -23.95
N ILE A 275 1.77 -21.43 -23.79
CA ILE A 275 2.82 -22.09 -22.97
C ILE A 275 4.19 -21.91 -23.62
N VAL A 276 4.32 -22.11 -24.92
CA VAL A 276 5.59 -21.92 -25.63
C VAL A 276 6.04 -20.45 -25.60
N GLY A 277 5.09 -19.53 -25.70
CA GLY A 277 5.33 -18.09 -25.66
C GLY A 277 5.77 -17.54 -24.29
N ILE A 278 5.72 -18.33 -23.20
CA ILE A 278 6.20 -17.90 -21.88
C ILE A 278 7.72 -17.66 -21.89
N ILE A 279 8.47 -18.47 -22.66
CA ILE A 279 9.94 -18.40 -22.71
C ILE A 279 10.37 -17.37 -23.75
N PRO A 280 11.02 -16.25 -23.35
CA PRO A 280 11.48 -15.26 -24.31
C PRO A 280 12.72 -15.73 -25.08
N ALA A 281 12.77 -15.45 -26.37
CA ALA A 281 13.97 -15.68 -27.19
C ALA A 281 15.07 -14.62 -26.96
N ASN A 282 14.74 -13.51 -26.29
CA ASN A 282 15.66 -12.41 -25.99
C ASN A 282 15.34 -11.83 -24.62
N PHE A 283 16.39 -11.57 -23.82
CA PHE A 283 16.25 -11.09 -22.45
C PHE A 283 15.62 -9.68 -22.33
N VAL A 284 15.95 -8.78 -23.26
CA VAL A 284 15.52 -7.36 -23.19
C VAL A 284 14.16 -7.15 -23.84
N LYS A 285 13.84 -7.94 -24.86
CA LYS A 285 12.60 -7.79 -25.63
C LYS A 285 11.32 -7.76 -24.77
N PRO A 286 11.13 -8.59 -23.73
CA PRO A 286 9.96 -8.52 -22.86
C PRO A 286 9.73 -7.17 -22.19
N PHE A 287 10.79 -6.44 -21.87
CA PHE A 287 10.70 -5.09 -21.31
C PHE A 287 10.25 -4.07 -22.37
N LEU A 288 10.76 -4.16 -23.60
CA LEU A 288 10.42 -3.26 -24.70
C LEU A 288 8.98 -3.46 -25.17
N ASP A 289 8.59 -4.73 -25.35
CA ASP A 289 7.25 -5.10 -25.82
C ASP A 289 6.19 -5.08 -24.70
N SER A 290 6.61 -4.82 -23.45
CA SER A 290 5.77 -4.94 -22.27
C SER A 290 5.09 -6.32 -22.17
N ASN A 291 5.77 -7.39 -22.59
CA ASN A 291 5.27 -8.76 -22.52
C ASN A 291 5.39 -9.30 -21.09
N MET A 292 4.32 -9.12 -20.31
CA MET A 292 4.33 -9.38 -18.89
C MET A 292 4.55 -10.85 -18.53
N MET A 293 4.03 -11.78 -19.36
CA MET A 293 4.20 -13.21 -19.11
C MET A 293 5.68 -13.64 -19.20
N GLN A 294 6.36 -13.17 -20.24
CA GLN A 294 7.79 -13.41 -20.43
C GLN A 294 8.62 -12.71 -19.34
N LEU A 295 8.22 -11.51 -18.94
CA LEU A 295 8.89 -10.74 -17.90
C LEU A 295 8.78 -11.42 -16.52
N ILE A 296 7.62 -11.96 -16.19
CA ILE A 296 7.37 -12.76 -14.99
C ILE A 296 8.25 -14.02 -15.01
N PHE A 297 8.30 -14.74 -16.15
CA PHE A 297 9.15 -15.90 -16.30
C PHE A 297 10.62 -15.57 -16.05
N LEU A 298 11.13 -14.49 -16.64
CA LEU A 298 12.51 -14.02 -16.40
C LEU A 298 12.77 -13.69 -14.94
N ALA A 299 11.83 -13.01 -14.27
CA ALA A 299 11.94 -12.64 -12.86
C ALA A 299 12.01 -13.88 -11.96
N VAL A 300 11.17 -14.89 -12.22
CA VAL A 300 11.21 -16.19 -11.49
C VAL A 300 12.53 -16.90 -11.73
N LEU A 301 12.98 -16.99 -12.98
CA LEU A 301 14.24 -17.63 -13.34
C LEU A 301 15.43 -16.98 -12.64
N ILE A 302 15.48 -15.65 -12.65
CA ILE A 302 16.54 -14.88 -11.98
C ILE A 302 16.45 -15.02 -10.47
N GLY A 303 15.27 -14.98 -9.88
CA GLY A 303 15.09 -15.19 -8.44
C GLY A 303 15.65 -16.55 -7.98
N ILE A 304 15.40 -17.61 -8.75
CA ILE A 304 16.00 -18.94 -8.50
C ILE A 304 17.52 -18.94 -8.70
N ALA A 305 18.02 -18.23 -9.71
CA ALA A 305 19.45 -18.14 -9.98
C ALA A 305 20.20 -17.38 -8.89
N LEU A 306 19.61 -16.27 -8.37
CA LEU A 306 20.17 -15.49 -7.26
C LEU A 306 20.39 -16.33 -6.00
N GLU A 307 19.53 -17.32 -5.74
CA GLU A 307 19.70 -18.24 -4.61
C GLU A 307 20.89 -19.20 -4.84
N LYS A 308 21.14 -19.61 -6.09
CA LYS A 308 22.06 -20.70 -6.43
C LYS A 308 23.46 -20.26 -6.88
N ILE A 309 23.72 -18.97 -7.07
CA ILE A 309 24.98 -18.49 -7.67
C ILE A 309 26.20 -18.59 -6.74
N GLY A 310 26.05 -19.03 -5.48
CA GLY A 310 27.17 -19.25 -4.56
C GLY A 310 27.67 -17.96 -3.90
N GLU A 311 28.97 -17.69 -3.93
CA GLU A 311 29.62 -16.59 -3.18
C GLU A 311 29.07 -15.20 -3.51
N HIS A 312 28.63 -14.98 -4.74
CA HIS A 312 28.06 -13.69 -5.16
C HIS A 312 26.57 -13.55 -4.86
N SER A 313 25.91 -14.56 -4.29
CA SER A 313 24.46 -14.55 -4.01
C SER A 313 24.05 -13.36 -3.16
N ARG A 314 24.78 -13.09 -2.08
CA ARG A 314 24.49 -11.99 -1.15
C ARG A 314 24.58 -10.63 -1.84
N LEU A 315 25.69 -10.36 -2.52
CA LEU A 315 25.89 -9.07 -3.22
C LEU A 315 24.80 -8.82 -4.27
N LEU A 316 24.47 -9.83 -5.07
CA LEU A 316 23.44 -9.69 -6.10
C LEU A 316 22.05 -9.56 -5.51
N LYS A 317 21.70 -10.28 -4.45
CA LYS A 317 20.44 -10.09 -3.71
C LYS A 317 20.32 -8.64 -3.19
N ASP A 318 21.37 -8.12 -2.56
CA ASP A 318 21.40 -6.73 -2.04
C ASP A 318 21.20 -5.70 -3.18
N ILE A 319 21.80 -5.92 -4.35
CA ILE A 319 21.59 -5.06 -5.54
C ILE A 319 20.14 -5.14 -6.02
N PHE A 320 19.56 -6.34 -6.12
CA PHE A 320 18.17 -6.50 -6.55
C PHE A 320 17.18 -5.89 -5.56
N GLU A 321 17.44 -6.03 -4.25
CA GLU A 321 16.63 -5.36 -3.20
C GLU A 321 16.74 -3.84 -3.30
N ALA A 322 17.94 -3.29 -3.49
CA ALA A 322 18.13 -1.84 -3.68
C ALA A 322 17.40 -1.33 -4.94
N CYS A 323 17.44 -2.07 -6.05
CA CYS A 323 16.68 -1.76 -7.25
C CYS A 323 15.17 -1.83 -7.00
N ASN A 324 14.69 -2.87 -6.30
CA ASN A 324 13.29 -2.99 -5.92
C ASN A 324 12.83 -1.79 -5.08
N ASP A 325 13.60 -1.42 -4.05
CA ASP A 325 13.30 -0.26 -3.19
C ASP A 325 13.26 1.05 -3.98
N LEU A 326 14.18 1.23 -4.95
CA LEU A 326 14.18 2.39 -5.84
C LEU A 326 12.86 2.47 -6.63
N PHE A 327 12.46 1.39 -7.31
CA PHE A 327 11.23 1.39 -8.11
C PHE A 327 9.97 1.47 -7.25
N LEU A 328 9.97 0.88 -6.05
CA LEU A 328 8.90 1.06 -5.07
C LEU A 328 8.80 2.52 -4.60
N LYS A 329 9.91 3.20 -4.38
CA LYS A 329 9.92 4.63 -4.01
C LYS A 329 9.37 5.50 -5.16
N ILE A 330 9.75 5.23 -6.40
CA ILE A 330 9.18 5.91 -7.58
C ILE A 330 7.67 5.67 -7.65
N THR A 331 7.22 4.42 -7.43
CA THR A 331 5.78 4.08 -7.38
C THR A 331 5.05 4.94 -6.34
N VAL A 332 5.57 5.04 -5.11
CA VAL A 332 4.99 5.86 -4.04
C VAL A 332 4.94 7.35 -4.43
N MET A 333 5.95 7.85 -5.16
CA MET A 333 5.94 9.23 -5.65
C MET A 333 4.82 9.44 -6.67
N LEU A 334 4.64 8.54 -7.64
CA LEU A 334 3.59 8.62 -8.65
C LEU A 334 2.19 8.47 -8.04
N VAL A 335 2.03 7.56 -7.08
CA VAL A 335 0.77 7.32 -6.37
C VAL A 335 0.23 8.57 -5.67
N ARG A 336 1.08 9.52 -5.28
CA ARG A 336 0.63 10.81 -4.71
C ARG A 336 -0.21 11.64 -5.68
N PHE A 337 -0.09 11.39 -6.98
CA PHE A 337 -0.87 12.08 -8.01
C PHE A 337 -2.22 11.39 -8.31
N ILE A 338 -2.52 10.24 -7.69
CA ILE A 338 -3.80 9.52 -7.89
C ILE A 338 -5.01 10.42 -7.70
N PRO A 339 -5.15 11.30 -6.67
CA PRO A 339 -6.34 12.13 -6.54
C PRO A 339 -6.56 13.06 -7.75
N VAL A 340 -5.49 13.63 -8.30
CA VAL A 340 -5.55 14.50 -9.48
C VAL A 340 -5.89 13.69 -10.74
N ALA A 341 -5.24 12.56 -10.92
CA ALA A 341 -5.49 11.67 -12.06
C ALA A 341 -6.92 11.10 -12.00
N THR A 342 -7.40 10.71 -10.82
CA THR A 342 -8.79 10.28 -10.58
C THR A 342 -9.77 11.38 -10.97
N PHE A 343 -9.56 12.60 -10.50
CA PHE A 343 -10.41 13.73 -10.85
C PHE A 343 -10.51 13.91 -12.37
N CYS A 344 -9.37 14.03 -13.04
CA CYS A 344 -9.33 14.23 -14.47
C CYS A 344 -9.94 13.06 -15.26
N SER A 345 -9.62 11.83 -14.88
CA SER A 345 -10.14 10.63 -15.54
C SER A 345 -11.66 10.51 -15.40
N ILE A 346 -12.19 10.70 -14.20
CA ILE A 346 -13.64 10.57 -13.96
C ILE A 346 -14.42 11.72 -14.61
N VAL A 347 -13.92 12.97 -14.59
CA VAL A 347 -14.53 14.06 -15.34
C VAL A 347 -14.58 13.70 -16.82
N SER A 348 -13.46 13.26 -17.43
CA SER A 348 -13.39 12.85 -18.83
C SER A 348 -14.41 11.76 -19.16
N VAL A 349 -14.49 10.74 -18.30
CA VAL A 349 -15.44 9.63 -18.48
C VAL A 349 -16.89 10.11 -18.38
N VAL A 350 -17.25 10.90 -17.37
CA VAL A 350 -18.61 11.43 -17.20
C VAL A 350 -19.04 12.32 -18.37
N LEU A 351 -18.12 13.14 -18.89
CA LEU A 351 -18.39 13.97 -20.07
C LEU A 351 -18.68 13.11 -21.32
N LYS A 352 -17.95 12.03 -21.54
CA LYS A 352 -18.10 11.12 -22.69
C LYS A 352 -19.33 10.21 -22.56
N THR A 353 -19.46 9.50 -21.44
CA THR A 353 -20.44 8.41 -21.27
C THR A 353 -21.70 8.83 -20.50
N GLY A 354 -21.62 9.89 -19.69
CA GLY A 354 -22.69 10.25 -18.74
C GLY A 354 -22.58 9.47 -17.42
N PRO A 355 -23.62 9.58 -16.57
CA PRO A 355 -23.62 8.98 -15.23
C PRO A 355 -23.71 7.43 -15.23
N ASP A 356 -24.06 6.79 -16.37
CA ASP A 356 -24.23 5.32 -16.45
C ASP A 356 -22.96 4.55 -16.10
N VAL A 357 -21.81 5.15 -16.31
CA VAL A 357 -20.51 4.58 -15.92
C VAL A 357 -20.41 4.33 -14.42
N LEU A 358 -21.03 5.17 -13.61
CA LEU A 358 -21.00 5.04 -12.15
C LEU A 358 -21.71 3.76 -11.70
N LEU A 359 -22.79 3.38 -12.37
CA LEU A 359 -23.50 2.13 -12.09
C LEU A 359 -22.61 0.92 -12.39
N SER A 360 -21.85 0.96 -13.48
CA SER A 360 -20.88 -0.11 -13.82
C SER A 360 -19.73 -0.17 -12.80
N MET A 361 -19.22 0.96 -12.33
CA MET A 361 -18.21 0.99 -11.26
C MET A 361 -18.75 0.41 -9.94
N LEU A 362 -19.99 0.74 -9.57
CA LEU A 362 -20.64 0.20 -8.39
C LEU A 362 -20.91 -1.31 -8.52
N ALA A 363 -21.29 -1.77 -9.70
CA ALA A 363 -21.48 -3.20 -9.97
C ALA A 363 -20.15 -3.98 -9.83
N MET A 364 -19.04 -3.45 -10.35
CA MET A 364 -17.71 -4.04 -10.17
C MET A 364 -17.30 -4.08 -8.69
N LEU A 365 -17.50 -2.97 -7.96
CA LEU A 365 -17.22 -2.90 -6.53
C LEU A 365 -18.08 -3.89 -5.74
N GLY A 366 -19.38 -3.97 -6.04
CA GLY A 366 -20.30 -4.92 -5.42
C GLY A 366 -19.89 -6.38 -5.68
N THR A 367 -19.49 -6.70 -6.92
CA THR A 367 -18.99 -8.04 -7.26
C THR A 367 -17.71 -8.37 -6.49
N PHE A 368 -16.80 -7.41 -6.36
CA PHE A 368 -15.59 -7.57 -5.54
C PHE A 368 -15.93 -7.83 -4.07
N ALA A 369 -16.88 -7.08 -3.50
CA ALA A 369 -17.35 -7.30 -2.13
C ALA A 369 -17.94 -8.72 -1.95
N VAL A 370 -18.74 -9.19 -2.90
CA VAL A 370 -19.25 -10.57 -2.91
C VAL A 370 -18.10 -11.58 -3.00
N GLY A 371 -17.08 -11.32 -3.82
CA GLY A 371 -15.88 -12.16 -3.92
C GLY A 371 -15.13 -12.28 -2.59
N ILE A 372 -14.97 -11.16 -1.87
CA ILE A 372 -14.36 -11.16 -0.51
C ILE A 372 -15.21 -11.99 0.47
N VAL A 373 -16.54 -11.82 0.47
CA VAL A 373 -17.44 -12.60 1.34
C VAL A 373 -17.37 -14.09 1.00
N ALA A 374 -17.37 -14.44 -0.28
CA ALA A 374 -17.20 -15.82 -0.73
C ALA A 374 -15.87 -16.42 -0.23
N MET A 375 -14.79 -15.64 -0.29
CA MET A 375 -13.48 -16.08 0.22
C MET A 375 -13.47 -16.27 1.74
N ILE A 376 -14.17 -15.43 2.51
CA ILE A 376 -14.36 -15.64 3.96
C ILE A 376 -15.03 -16.98 4.22
N ILE A 377 -16.03 -17.36 3.44
CA ILE A 377 -16.69 -18.68 3.53
C ILE A 377 -15.69 -19.79 3.22
N VAL A 378 -14.87 -19.64 2.19
CA VAL A 378 -13.79 -20.60 1.85
C VAL A 378 -12.83 -20.77 3.02
N TYR A 379 -12.39 -19.69 3.67
CA TYR A 379 -11.54 -19.78 4.86
C TYR A 379 -12.22 -20.52 6.02
N CYS A 380 -13.52 -20.29 6.24
CA CYS A 380 -14.28 -21.04 7.24
C CYS A 380 -14.35 -22.54 6.92
N ILE A 381 -14.53 -22.89 5.66
CA ILE A 381 -14.51 -24.28 5.20
C ILE A 381 -13.13 -24.91 5.43
N LEU A 382 -12.05 -24.20 5.08
CA LEU A 382 -10.67 -24.67 5.28
C LEU A 382 -10.35 -24.88 6.77
N LEU A 383 -10.80 -23.96 7.65
CA LEU A 383 -10.68 -24.11 9.10
C LEU A 383 -11.43 -25.36 9.59
N GLY A 384 -12.65 -25.60 9.10
CA GLY A 384 -13.46 -26.77 9.47
C GLY A 384 -12.88 -28.08 8.96
N VAL A 385 -12.53 -28.14 7.67
CA VAL A 385 -12.12 -29.39 7.00
C VAL A 385 -10.65 -29.73 7.29
N ILE A 386 -9.74 -28.79 7.04
CA ILE A 386 -8.28 -29.02 7.20
C ILE A 386 -7.87 -28.81 8.66
N GLY A 387 -8.28 -27.69 9.25
CA GLY A 387 -7.94 -27.34 10.62
C GLY A 387 -8.68 -28.16 11.67
N ARG A 388 -9.82 -28.74 11.33
CA ARG A 388 -10.76 -29.39 12.26
C ARG A 388 -11.06 -28.47 13.44
N LEU A 389 -11.27 -27.19 13.15
CA LEU A 389 -11.57 -26.11 14.09
C LEU A 389 -12.96 -25.55 13.78
N ASN A 390 -13.71 -25.19 14.83
CA ASN A 390 -14.96 -24.45 14.66
C ASN A 390 -14.63 -23.02 14.19
N PRO A 391 -15.08 -22.52 13.04
CA PRO A 391 -14.77 -21.18 12.55
C PRO A 391 -15.44 -20.05 13.32
N ILE A 392 -16.51 -20.32 14.09
CA ILE A 392 -17.30 -19.29 14.78
C ILE A 392 -16.46 -18.52 15.82
N PRO A 393 -15.69 -19.17 16.72
CA PRO A 393 -14.82 -18.45 17.63
C PRO A 393 -13.79 -17.56 16.92
N PHE A 394 -13.22 -18.05 15.82
CA PHE A 394 -12.31 -17.29 15.00
C PHE A 394 -12.95 -15.99 14.48
N LEU A 395 -14.08 -16.09 13.79
CA LEU A 395 -14.77 -14.91 13.26
C LEU A 395 -15.15 -13.93 14.37
N LYS A 396 -15.68 -14.42 15.49
CA LYS A 396 -16.08 -13.57 16.62
C LYS A 396 -14.90 -12.81 17.23
N LYS A 397 -13.76 -13.49 17.43
CA LYS A 397 -12.58 -12.90 18.06
C LYS A 397 -11.75 -12.02 17.13
N TYR A 398 -11.71 -12.39 15.85
CA TYR A 398 -10.88 -11.69 14.88
C TYR A 398 -11.62 -10.53 14.17
N SER A 399 -12.95 -10.50 14.15
CA SER A 399 -13.72 -9.44 13.48
C SER A 399 -13.34 -8.01 13.91
N PRO A 400 -13.05 -7.68 15.20
CA PRO A 400 -12.60 -6.34 15.52
C PRO A 400 -11.23 -6.00 14.91
N THR A 401 -10.34 -7.00 14.82
CA THR A 401 -9.02 -6.85 14.16
C THR A 401 -9.19 -6.69 12.65
N MET A 402 -10.12 -7.42 12.03
CA MET A 402 -10.48 -7.23 10.60
C MET A 402 -10.86 -5.77 10.30
N LEU A 403 -11.70 -5.15 11.13
CA LEU A 403 -12.10 -3.76 10.96
C LEU A 403 -10.92 -2.79 11.15
N GLN A 404 -9.99 -3.09 12.07
CA GLN A 404 -8.76 -2.31 12.22
C GLN A 404 -7.89 -2.40 10.96
N VAL A 405 -7.69 -3.60 10.42
CA VAL A 405 -6.91 -3.83 9.19
C VAL A 405 -7.57 -3.16 8.00
N PHE A 406 -8.90 -3.26 7.87
CA PHE A 406 -9.66 -2.51 6.86
C PHE A 406 -9.32 -1.02 6.94
N GLY A 407 -9.36 -0.43 8.13
CA GLY A 407 -9.00 0.97 8.34
C GLY A 407 -7.55 1.32 8.01
N MET A 408 -6.61 0.38 8.17
CA MET A 408 -5.17 0.59 7.86
C MET A 408 -4.85 0.57 6.37
N ALA A 409 -5.67 -0.10 5.56
CA ALA A 409 -5.50 -0.25 4.11
C ALA A 409 -4.10 -0.77 3.68
N SER A 410 -3.43 -1.52 4.55
CA SER A 410 -2.06 -2.01 4.32
C SER A 410 -1.80 -3.29 5.11
N SER A 411 -1.45 -4.37 4.41
CA SER A 411 -1.09 -5.66 5.02
C SER A 411 0.18 -5.54 5.88
N ASN A 412 1.17 -4.74 5.46
CA ASN A 412 2.38 -4.51 6.26
C ASN A 412 2.09 -3.77 7.58
N ALA A 413 1.23 -2.75 7.54
CA ALA A 413 0.84 -2.04 8.76
C ALA A 413 0.03 -2.96 9.70
N ALA A 414 -0.65 -3.95 9.15
CA ALA A 414 -1.47 -4.90 9.90
C ALA A 414 -0.67 -6.00 10.61
N ILE A 415 0.62 -6.19 10.30
CA ILE A 415 1.46 -7.26 10.90
C ILE A 415 1.36 -7.24 12.42
N ILE A 416 1.54 -6.09 13.05
CA ILE A 416 1.57 -5.96 14.52
C ILE A 416 0.23 -6.33 15.13
N VAL A 417 -0.89 -5.82 14.58
CA VAL A 417 -2.24 -6.10 15.12
C VAL A 417 -2.66 -7.54 14.86
N ASN A 418 -2.20 -8.15 13.76
CA ASN A 418 -2.44 -9.56 13.46
C ASN A 418 -1.65 -10.47 14.39
N MET A 419 -0.38 -10.15 14.69
CA MET A 419 0.44 -10.89 15.65
C MET A 419 -0.17 -10.82 17.06
N ASP A 420 -0.62 -9.64 17.49
CA ASP A 420 -1.33 -9.46 18.77
C ASP A 420 -2.61 -10.30 18.82
N ALA A 421 -3.42 -10.28 17.77
CA ALA A 421 -4.62 -11.09 17.68
C ALA A 421 -4.32 -12.60 17.73
N CYS A 422 -3.26 -13.05 17.04
CA CYS A 422 -2.80 -14.44 17.06
C CYS A 422 -2.43 -14.88 18.49
N GLU A 423 -1.63 -14.08 19.19
CA GLU A 423 -1.15 -14.38 20.54
C GLU A 423 -2.26 -14.25 21.57
N ASN A 424 -2.88 -13.07 21.64
CA ASN A 424 -3.72 -12.68 22.78
C ASN A 424 -5.18 -13.09 22.64
N LYS A 425 -5.70 -13.24 21.40
CA LYS A 425 -7.11 -13.59 21.16
C LYS A 425 -7.31 -15.03 20.72
N LEU A 426 -6.40 -15.54 19.88
CA LEU A 426 -6.56 -16.85 19.23
C LEU A 426 -5.72 -17.97 19.84
N GLY A 427 -4.74 -17.65 20.68
CA GLY A 427 -3.90 -18.65 21.37
C GLY A 427 -2.89 -19.35 20.45
N ILE A 428 -2.46 -18.70 19.37
CA ILE A 428 -1.43 -19.23 18.46
C ILE A 428 -0.04 -19.02 19.06
N SER A 429 0.80 -20.06 19.06
CA SER A 429 2.17 -19.98 19.58
C SER A 429 3.03 -18.99 18.80
N LYS A 430 3.89 -18.24 19.50
CA LYS A 430 4.85 -17.29 18.93
C LYS A 430 5.71 -17.90 17.80
N LYS A 431 6.11 -19.17 17.92
CA LYS A 431 6.88 -19.88 16.89
C LYS A 431 6.17 -19.98 15.52
N ILE A 432 4.83 -19.90 15.51
CA ILE A 432 4.04 -19.96 14.27
C ILE A 432 3.79 -18.55 13.74
N TYR A 433 3.15 -17.67 14.54
CA TYR A 433 2.72 -16.39 14.06
C TYR A 433 3.87 -15.42 13.74
N SER A 434 5.04 -15.54 14.42
CA SER A 434 6.21 -14.70 14.12
C SER A 434 6.80 -14.99 12.73
N LEU A 435 6.55 -16.17 12.17
CA LEU A 435 6.95 -16.52 10.81
C LEU A 435 5.80 -16.27 9.82
N SER A 436 4.60 -16.81 10.12
CA SER A 436 3.48 -16.79 9.17
C SER A 436 2.97 -15.38 8.89
N ILE A 437 2.77 -14.53 9.89
CA ILE A 437 2.17 -13.21 9.67
C ILE A 437 3.04 -12.28 8.84
N PRO A 438 4.36 -12.10 9.11
CA PRO A 438 5.21 -11.29 8.24
C PRO A 438 5.35 -11.86 6.81
N LEU A 439 5.47 -13.20 6.69
CA LEU A 439 5.54 -13.86 5.40
C LEU A 439 4.23 -13.70 4.60
N GLY A 440 3.10 -13.90 5.25
CA GLY A 440 1.77 -13.75 4.64
C GLY A 440 1.53 -12.33 4.13
N ALA A 441 1.92 -11.32 4.90
CA ALA A 441 1.76 -9.93 4.50
C ALA A 441 2.42 -9.59 3.16
N THR A 442 3.38 -10.41 2.69
CA THR A 442 4.09 -10.22 1.42
C THR A 442 3.71 -11.24 0.35
N VAL A 443 3.43 -12.50 0.73
CA VAL A 443 3.25 -13.63 -0.20
C VAL A 443 1.79 -14.02 -0.37
N ASN A 444 0.97 -13.86 0.68
CA ASN A 444 -0.42 -14.31 0.68
C ASN A 444 -1.38 -13.16 0.36
N MET A 445 -1.60 -12.89 -0.90
CA MET A 445 -2.39 -11.74 -1.35
C MET A 445 -3.70 -12.16 -2.02
N ASP A 446 -4.50 -12.99 -1.34
CA ASP A 446 -5.77 -13.54 -1.85
C ASP A 446 -6.78 -12.45 -2.25
N GLY A 447 -6.90 -11.38 -1.45
CA GLY A 447 -7.73 -10.22 -1.79
C GLY A 447 -7.25 -9.48 -3.04
N THR A 448 -5.94 -9.51 -3.31
CA THR A 448 -5.38 -8.97 -4.55
C THR A 448 -5.70 -9.87 -5.74
N CYS A 449 -5.66 -11.20 -5.56
CA CYS A 449 -6.10 -12.15 -6.59
C CYS A 449 -7.55 -11.92 -6.99
N ILE A 450 -8.45 -11.81 -6.00
CA ILE A 450 -9.88 -11.57 -6.24
C ILE A 450 -10.08 -10.24 -6.99
N TYR A 451 -9.35 -9.21 -6.57
CA TYR A 451 -9.37 -7.90 -7.23
C TYR A 451 -8.93 -7.98 -8.70
N LEU A 452 -7.78 -8.60 -8.95
CA LEU A 452 -7.21 -8.70 -10.30
C LEU A 452 -8.11 -9.49 -11.25
N VAL A 453 -8.65 -10.62 -10.80
CA VAL A 453 -9.55 -11.44 -11.61
C VAL A 453 -10.84 -10.68 -11.93
N ILE A 454 -11.53 -10.16 -10.91
CA ILE A 454 -12.83 -9.51 -11.10
C ILE A 454 -12.71 -8.25 -11.95
N PHE A 455 -11.74 -7.37 -11.64
CA PHE A 455 -11.57 -6.12 -12.39
C PHE A 455 -10.93 -6.36 -13.77
N GLY A 456 -10.03 -7.32 -13.91
CA GLY A 456 -9.46 -7.72 -15.19
C GLY A 456 -10.52 -8.21 -16.16
N MET A 457 -11.35 -9.17 -15.73
CA MET A 457 -12.44 -9.72 -16.53
C MET A 457 -13.56 -8.69 -16.78
N ALA A 458 -13.90 -7.87 -15.77
CA ALA A 458 -14.93 -6.84 -15.93
C ALA A 458 -14.52 -5.76 -16.94
N LEU A 459 -13.27 -5.32 -16.88
CA LEU A 459 -12.75 -4.35 -17.85
C LEU A 459 -12.61 -4.95 -19.25
N ALA A 460 -12.16 -6.21 -19.36
CA ALA A 460 -12.17 -6.92 -20.65
C ALA A 460 -13.57 -6.91 -21.26
N ARG A 461 -14.59 -7.24 -20.48
CA ARG A 461 -15.99 -7.20 -20.92
C ARG A 461 -16.45 -5.79 -21.28
N VAL A 462 -16.09 -4.76 -20.50
CA VAL A 462 -16.42 -3.35 -20.82
C VAL A 462 -15.83 -2.93 -22.15
N PHE A 463 -14.60 -3.37 -22.47
CA PHE A 463 -13.92 -3.03 -23.73
C PHE A 463 -14.17 -4.03 -24.86
N GLY A 464 -15.09 -5.00 -24.68
CA GLY A 464 -15.44 -5.95 -25.73
C GLY A 464 -14.33 -6.95 -26.06
N VAL A 465 -13.40 -7.19 -25.13
CA VAL A 465 -12.34 -8.18 -25.29
C VAL A 465 -12.83 -9.54 -24.79
N ASP A 466 -12.97 -10.49 -25.69
CA ASP A 466 -13.35 -11.86 -25.34
C ASP A 466 -12.15 -12.64 -24.79
N ILE A 467 -12.29 -13.12 -23.56
CA ILE A 467 -11.27 -13.94 -22.90
C ILE A 467 -11.47 -15.40 -23.30
N ASN A 468 -10.64 -15.88 -24.22
CA ASN A 468 -10.63 -17.30 -24.59
C ASN A 468 -9.92 -18.16 -23.53
N GLY A 469 -10.02 -19.51 -23.63
CA GLY A 469 -9.42 -20.43 -22.65
C GLY A 469 -7.90 -20.28 -22.49
N GLY A 470 -7.17 -19.95 -23.55
CA GLY A 470 -5.72 -19.68 -23.48
C GLY A 470 -5.40 -18.40 -22.71
N MET A 471 -6.17 -17.33 -22.98
CA MET A 471 -6.04 -16.07 -22.24
C MET A 471 -6.43 -16.24 -20.77
N MET A 472 -7.45 -17.04 -20.47
CA MET A 472 -7.87 -17.32 -19.09
C MET A 472 -6.76 -18.07 -18.33
N LEU A 473 -6.15 -19.07 -18.92
CA LEU A 473 -5.01 -19.79 -18.32
C LEU A 473 -3.81 -18.86 -18.09
N SER A 474 -3.49 -18.05 -19.08
CA SER A 474 -2.45 -17.02 -18.99
C SER A 474 -2.74 -16.01 -17.88
N MET A 475 -3.97 -15.53 -17.78
CA MET A 475 -4.43 -14.65 -16.72
C MET A 475 -4.27 -15.30 -15.33
N PHE A 476 -4.68 -16.54 -15.16
CA PHE A 476 -4.57 -17.26 -13.89
C PHE A 476 -3.13 -17.40 -13.44
N PHE A 477 -2.23 -17.78 -14.35
CA PHE A 477 -0.81 -17.87 -14.07
C PHE A 477 -0.24 -16.50 -13.64
N SER A 478 -0.56 -15.43 -14.37
CA SER A 478 -0.08 -14.09 -14.05
C SER A 478 -0.62 -13.58 -12.73
N VAL A 479 -1.92 -13.76 -12.46
CA VAL A 479 -2.52 -13.36 -11.17
C VAL A 479 -1.87 -14.13 -10.03
N PHE A 480 -1.63 -15.44 -10.20
CA PHE A 480 -0.94 -16.26 -9.21
C PHE A 480 0.46 -15.72 -8.89
N VAL A 481 1.27 -15.44 -9.90
CA VAL A 481 2.66 -14.97 -9.68
C VAL A 481 2.67 -13.51 -9.21
N LEU A 482 1.80 -12.66 -9.75
CA LEU A 482 1.67 -11.27 -9.30
C LEU A 482 1.24 -11.19 -7.83
N SER A 483 0.37 -12.08 -7.37
CA SER A 483 -0.06 -12.07 -5.96
C SER A 483 1.07 -12.43 -5.00
N VAL A 484 1.96 -13.37 -5.40
CA VAL A 484 3.12 -13.78 -4.60
C VAL A 484 4.21 -12.69 -4.58
N GLY A 485 4.38 -11.94 -5.67
CA GLY A 485 5.41 -10.91 -5.82
C GLY A 485 4.89 -9.47 -5.84
N ALA A 486 3.63 -9.25 -5.44
CA ALA A 486 3.05 -7.91 -5.48
C ALA A 486 3.75 -6.97 -4.48
N PRO A 487 4.10 -5.75 -4.91
CA PRO A 487 4.66 -4.75 -4.00
C PRO A 487 3.61 -4.33 -2.96
N VAL A 488 4.00 -4.31 -1.68
CA VAL A 488 3.09 -3.97 -0.56
C VAL A 488 3.12 -2.48 -0.27
N VAL A 489 2.84 -1.68 -1.30
CA VAL A 489 2.77 -0.21 -1.23
C VAL A 489 1.41 0.32 -1.68
N PRO A 490 0.98 1.51 -1.24
CA PRO A 490 -0.24 2.13 -1.76
C PRO A 490 -0.21 2.25 -3.29
N GLY A 491 -1.33 1.96 -3.96
CA GLY A 491 -1.41 2.01 -5.43
C GLY A 491 -0.86 0.79 -6.16
N ALA A 492 -0.23 -0.17 -5.47
CA ALA A 492 0.29 -1.41 -6.09
C ALA A 492 -0.80 -2.20 -6.82
N GLY A 493 -2.04 -2.14 -6.36
CA GLY A 493 -3.16 -2.77 -7.04
C GLY A 493 -3.37 -2.25 -8.46
N LEU A 494 -3.28 -0.94 -8.67
CA LEU A 494 -3.39 -0.34 -9.99
C LEU A 494 -2.21 -0.75 -10.89
N VAL A 495 -1.00 -0.87 -10.31
CA VAL A 495 0.18 -1.38 -11.02
C VAL A 495 -0.05 -2.82 -11.47
N CYS A 496 -0.44 -3.72 -10.57
CA CYS A 496 -0.73 -5.13 -10.91
C CYS A 496 -1.89 -5.24 -11.91
N LEU A 497 -2.94 -4.43 -11.78
CA LEU A 497 -4.04 -4.40 -12.74
C LEU A 497 -3.57 -3.93 -14.12
N SER A 498 -2.68 -2.93 -14.18
CA SER A 498 -2.14 -2.46 -15.47
C SER A 498 -1.33 -3.55 -16.19
N VAL A 499 -0.59 -4.36 -15.44
CA VAL A 499 0.10 -5.57 -15.96
C VAL A 499 -0.91 -6.50 -16.61
N LEU A 500 -1.96 -6.85 -15.85
CA LEU A 500 -2.96 -7.80 -16.30
C LEU A 500 -3.72 -7.29 -17.54
N LEU A 501 -4.13 -6.02 -17.54
CA LEU A 501 -4.84 -5.42 -18.69
C LEU A 501 -3.95 -5.39 -19.95
N THR A 502 -2.66 -5.06 -19.79
CA THR A 502 -1.72 -5.10 -20.92
C THR A 502 -1.60 -6.50 -21.50
N GLN A 503 -1.52 -7.52 -20.64
CA GLN A 503 -1.46 -8.93 -21.06
C GLN A 503 -2.74 -9.40 -21.75
N LEU A 504 -3.92 -8.93 -21.30
CA LEU A 504 -5.21 -9.26 -21.88
C LEU A 504 -5.53 -8.40 -23.13
N ASN A 505 -4.63 -7.52 -23.57
CA ASN A 505 -4.84 -6.52 -24.62
C ASN A 505 -6.06 -5.61 -24.34
N VAL A 506 -6.35 -5.35 -23.06
CA VAL A 506 -7.40 -4.42 -22.64
C VAL A 506 -6.82 -3.01 -22.54
N PRO A 507 -7.49 -1.97 -23.07
CA PRO A 507 -7.00 -0.60 -23.00
C PRO A 507 -6.78 -0.13 -21.55
N LEU A 508 -5.60 0.45 -21.27
CA LEU A 508 -5.27 0.97 -19.93
C LEU A 508 -6.17 2.14 -19.50
N ALA A 509 -6.92 2.74 -20.42
CA ALA A 509 -7.96 3.72 -20.11
C ALA A 509 -8.99 3.17 -19.08
N GLY A 510 -9.20 1.85 -19.06
CA GLY A 510 -10.03 1.16 -18.05
C GLY A 510 -9.54 1.37 -16.59
N ILE A 511 -8.25 1.59 -16.38
CA ILE A 511 -7.70 1.91 -15.04
C ILE A 511 -8.32 3.21 -14.51
N GLY A 512 -8.63 4.16 -15.37
CA GLY A 512 -9.29 5.40 -15.01
C GLY A 512 -10.62 5.20 -14.26
N LEU A 513 -11.37 4.14 -14.60
CA LEU A 513 -12.61 3.77 -13.90
C LEU A 513 -12.34 3.23 -12.50
N VAL A 514 -11.21 2.56 -12.30
CA VAL A 514 -10.87 1.89 -11.04
C VAL A 514 -10.15 2.82 -10.07
N MET A 515 -9.38 3.79 -10.59
CA MET A 515 -8.58 4.72 -9.77
C MET A 515 -9.39 5.41 -8.67
N GLY A 516 -10.63 5.80 -8.98
CA GLY A 516 -11.52 6.45 -8.01
C GLY A 516 -11.89 5.58 -6.82
N LEU A 517 -11.90 4.27 -7.01
CA LEU A 517 -12.25 3.27 -6.01
C LEU A 517 -11.01 2.64 -5.35
N ASP A 518 -9.79 2.87 -5.86
CA ASP A 518 -8.57 2.14 -5.45
C ASP A 518 -8.33 2.17 -3.95
N SER A 519 -8.60 3.29 -3.30
CA SER A 519 -8.46 3.42 -1.85
C SER A 519 -9.38 2.48 -1.08
N LEU A 520 -10.65 2.37 -1.45
CA LEU A 520 -11.63 1.47 -0.83
C LEU A 520 -11.29 0.01 -1.16
N LEU A 521 -10.94 -0.25 -2.42
CA LEU A 521 -10.48 -1.57 -2.86
C LEU A 521 -9.23 -2.01 -2.11
N GLY A 522 -8.30 -1.08 -1.84
CA GLY A 522 -7.10 -1.32 -1.04
C GLY A 522 -7.41 -1.71 0.41
N MET A 523 -8.41 -1.07 1.04
CA MET A 523 -8.90 -1.41 2.38
C MET A 523 -9.47 -2.84 2.41
N MET A 524 -10.31 -3.19 1.43
CA MET A 524 -10.91 -4.52 1.32
C MET A 524 -9.87 -5.59 1.03
N ARG A 525 -8.91 -5.32 0.14
CA ARG A 525 -7.79 -6.23 -0.16
C ARG A 525 -6.95 -6.53 1.08
N ALA A 526 -6.50 -5.48 1.80
CA ALA A 526 -5.70 -5.64 3.00
C ALA A 526 -6.41 -6.46 4.08
N MET A 527 -7.71 -6.26 4.26
CA MET A 527 -8.53 -7.03 5.18
C MET A 527 -8.57 -8.52 4.79
N SER A 528 -8.83 -8.82 3.51
CA SER A 528 -8.91 -10.20 3.02
C SER A 528 -7.56 -10.92 3.09
N ASN A 529 -6.47 -10.25 2.70
CA ASN A 529 -5.11 -10.80 2.80
C ASN A 529 -4.79 -11.20 4.24
N SER A 530 -4.98 -10.27 5.19
CA SER A 530 -4.71 -10.52 6.62
C SER A 530 -5.56 -11.63 7.21
N LEU A 531 -6.81 -11.78 6.76
CA LEU A 531 -7.68 -12.87 7.19
C LEU A 531 -7.11 -14.24 6.74
N GLY A 532 -6.59 -14.31 5.51
CA GLY A 532 -5.89 -15.49 4.99
C GLY A 532 -4.65 -15.84 5.80
N ASP A 533 -3.84 -14.84 6.18
CA ASP A 533 -2.63 -15.02 6.98
C ASP A 533 -2.93 -15.65 8.35
N VAL A 534 -3.95 -15.13 9.02
CA VAL A 534 -4.35 -15.62 10.35
C VAL A 534 -5.01 -17.01 10.24
N THR A 535 -5.78 -17.27 9.18
CA THR A 535 -6.37 -18.59 8.90
C THR A 535 -5.28 -19.64 8.70
N ALA A 536 -4.26 -19.34 7.90
CA ALA A 536 -3.11 -20.21 7.71
C ALA A 536 -2.39 -20.48 9.03
N SER A 537 -2.15 -19.41 9.81
CA SER A 537 -1.51 -19.50 11.12
C SER A 537 -2.26 -20.43 12.07
N LEU A 538 -3.59 -20.37 12.12
CA LEU A 538 -4.44 -21.23 12.92
C LEU A 538 -4.34 -22.71 12.52
N ILE A 539 -4.45 -22.98 11.20
CA ILE A 539 -4.42 -24.36 10.68
C ILE A 539 -3.04 -24.98 10.92
N VAL A 540 -1.97 -24.23 10.68
CA VAL A 540 -0.61 -24.70 10.90
C VAL A 540 -0.36 -24.90 12.41
N ALA A 541 -0.78 -23.96 13.26
CA ALA A 541 -0.63 -24.09 14.71
C ALA A 541 -1.38 -25.32 15.24
N LYS A 542 -2.58 -25.61 14.77
CA LYS A 542 -3.33 -26.82 15.10
C LYS A 542 -2.59 -28.07 14.65
N SER A 543 -2.08 -28.10 13.41
CA SER A 543 -1.36 -29.24 12.85
C SER A 543 -0.05 -29.55 13.59
N GLU A 544 0.59 -28.53 14.17
CA GLU A 544 1.83 -28.62 14.94
C GLU A 544 1.60 -28.75 16.46
N LYS A 545 0.36 -28.90 16.91
CA LYS A 545 -0.02 -28.94 18.33
C LYS A 545 0.49 -27.70 19.12
N LYS A 546 0.48 -26.55 18.48
CA LYS A 546 0.96 -25.25 18.98
C LYS A 546 -0.18 -24.22 19.11
N LEU A 547 -1.43 -24.70 19.22
CA LEU A 547 -2.63 -23.91 19.43
C LEU A 547 -3.17 -24.18 20.84
N ASP A 548 -3.36 -23.11 21.63
CA ASP A 548 -4.07 -23.16 22.90
C ASP A 548 -5.59 -23.25 22.63
N MET A 549 -6.14 -24.46 22.82
CA MET A 549 -7.54 -24.74 22.52
C MET A 549 -8.51 -24.09 23.50
N GLU A 550 -8.12 -23.93 24.79
CA GLU A 550 -8.97 -23.25 25.78
C GLU A 550 -9.13 -21.79 25.39
N LYS A 551 -7.99 -21.14 25.10
CA LYS A 551 -7.98 -19.75 24.65
C LYS A 551 -8.68 -19.57 23.29
N TYR A 552 -8.62 -20.54 22.40
CA TYR A 552 -9.33 -20.49 21.11
C TYR A 552 -10.84 -20.55 21.29
N MET A 553 -11.32 -21.42 22.18
CA MET A 553 -12.76 -21.71 22.36
C MET A 553 -13.45 -20.75 23.34
N SER A 554 -12.74 -20.13 24.30
CA SER A 554 -13.28 -19.11 25.22
C SER A 554 -13.84 -17.91 24.48
#